data_96811bc9c291393286cd98c9be335156
#
_entry.id   96811bc9c291393286cd98c9be335156
#
_cell.length_a   1.000
_cell.length_b   1.000
_cell.length_c   1.000
_cell.angle_alpha   90.00
_cell.angle_beta   90.00
_cell.angle_gamma   90.00
#
_symmetry.space_group_name_H-M   'P 1'
#
loop_
_entity.id
_entity.type
_entity.pdbx_description
1 polymer ?
#
loop_
_entity_poly.entity_id
_entity_poly.type
_entity_poly.pdbx_seq_one_letter_code
_entity_poly.pdbx_strand_id
1 'polypeptide(L)'
;MSHKTAGILSTIFDIGGVFGGILAGLISDMIEARAVTSVAFLLLSIPALVLYRTYGSISMITNIPLMFLSGLLVNGPYSLITTAVAADLGTQDLIKGNSRALATVTAIIDGTGSVGAALGPLLAGYISTRGWNSVFFMLIVSILFAGMFLIRIVKAEIREKLNEGKWHWNSITTQ
;
A
#
# COMPACT_ATOMS: atom_id res chain seq x y z
N MET A 1 26.52 4.51 6.56
CA MET A 1 26.05 5.09 5.29
C MET A 1 26.21 6.59 5.31
N SER A 2 26.62 7.22 4.19
CA SER A 2 26.65 8.67 4.09
C SER A 2 25.21 9.22 3.94
N HIS A 3 24.99 10.48 4.36
CA HIS A 3 23.70 11.14 4.21
C HIS A 3 23.25 11.19 2.74
N LYS A 4 24.18 11.35 1.79
CA LYS A 4 23.88 11.31 0.35
C LYS A 4 23.34 9.96 -0.10
N THR A 5 23.95 8.87 0.36
CA THR A 5 23.51 7.51 0.03
C THR A 5 22.12 7.22 0.58
N ALA A 6 21.83 7.65 1.81
CA ALA A 6 20.50 7.51 2.39
C ALA A 6 19.43 8.27 1.59
N GLY A 7 19.73 9.50 1.16
CA GLY A 7 18.83 10.29 0.32
C GLY A 7 18.54 9.62 -1.03
N ILE A 8 19.58 9.11 -1.71
CA ILE A 8 19.41 8.39 -2.99
C ILE A 8 18.51 7.15 -2.81
N LEU A 9 18.73 6.36 -1.77
CA LEU A 9 17.92 5.17 -1.50
C LEU A 9 16.46 5.52 -1.19
N SER A 10 16.23 6.59 -0.42
CA SER A 10 14.87 7.09 -0.19
C SER A 10 14.18 7.48 -1.51
N THR A 11 14.88 8.19 -2.38
CA THR A 11 14.34 8.55 -3.70
C THR A 11 14.00 7.32 -4.54
N ILE A 12 14.83 6.27 -4.51
CA ILE A 12 14.58 5.01 -5.22
C ILE A 12 13.33 4.32 -4.66
N PHE A 13 13.14 4.32 -3.34
CA PHE A 13 11.93 3.82 -2.69
C PHE A 13 10.69 4.58 -3.15
N ASP A 14 10.75 5.91 -3.21
CA ASP A 14 9.64 6.75 -3.63
C ASP A 14 9.31 6.55 -5.11
N ILE A 15 10.33 6.43 -5.99
CA ILE A 15 10.14 6.07 -7.41
C ILE A 15 9.45 4.70 -7.51
N GLY A 16 9.93 3.70 -6.76
CA GLY A 16 9.26 2.40 -6.67
C GLY A 16 7.80 2.54 -6.26
N GLY A 17 7.52 3.43 -5.30
CA GLY A 17 6.17 3.74 -4.83
C GLY A 17 5.24 4.31 -5.89
N VAL A 18 5.74 5.20 -6.76
CA VAL A 18 4.97 5.73 -7.90
C VAL A 18 4.58 4.60 -8.84
N PHE A 19 5.52 3.76 -9.24
CA PHE A 19 5.24 2.58 -10.06
C PHE A 19 4.28 1.61 -9.38
N GLY A 20 4.44 1.42 -8.07
CA GLY A 20 3.56 0.59 -7.26
C GLY A 20 2.13 1.08 -7.24
N GLY A 21 1.91 2.39 -7.10
CA GLY A 21 0.59 3.00 -7.18
C GLY A 21 -0.07 2.81 -8.54
N ILE A 22 0.67 3.01 -9.63
CA ILE A 22 0.18 2.80 -10.99
C ILE A 22 -0.19 1.32 -11.21
N LEU A 23 0.71 0.39 -10.88
CA LEU A 23 0.46 -1.04 -11.03
C LEU A 23 -0.70 -1.53 -10.18
N ALA A 24 -0.77 -1.10 -8.92
CA ALA A 24 -1.87 -1.45 -8.03
C ALA A 24 -3.20 -0.91 -8.57
N GLY A 25 -3.23 0.31 -9.11
CA GLY A 25 -4.39 0.88 -9.76
C GLY A 25 -4.84 0.05 -10.96
N LEU A 26 -3.93 -0.23 -11.89
CA LEU A 26 -4.23 -1.03 -13.10
C LEU A 26 -4.73 -2.43 -12.73
N ILE A 27 -4.06 -3.12 -11.81
CA ILE A 27 -4.48 -4.46 -11.37
C ILE A 27 -5.84 -4.41 -10.68
N SER A 28 -6.05 -3.41 -9.83
CA SER A 28 -7.32 -3.19 -9.14
C SER A 28 -8.48 -2.96 -10.10
N ASP A 29 -8.27 -2.16 -11.14
CA ASP A 29 -9.29 -1.87 -12.15
C ASP A 29 -9.55 -3.09 -13.03
N MET A 30 -8.52 -3.87 -13.39
CA MET A 30 -8.67 -5.11 -14.16
C MET A 30 -9.45 -6.20 -13.40
N ILE A 31 -9.21 -6.32 -12.10
CA ILE A 31 -9.86 -7.34 -11.24
C ILE A 31 -11.19 -6.79 -10.69
N GLU A 32 -11.40 -5.46 -10.75
CA GLU A 32 -12.48 -4.74 -10.09
C GLU A 32 -12.59 -5.08 -8.59
N ALA A 33 -11.46 -5.31 -7.92
CA ALA A 33 -11.38 -5.76 -6.53
C ALA A 33 -10.28 -4.99 -5.79
N ARG A 34 -10.63 -3.84 -5.25
CA ARG A 34 -9.69 -2.88 -4.66
C ARG A 34 -9.10 -3.36 -3.35
N ALA A 35 -9.94 -3.90 -2.47
CA ALA A 35 -9.48 -4.39 -1.17
C ALA A 35 -8.64 -5.66 -1.32
N VAL A 36 -9.01 -6.55 -2.25
CA VAL A 36 -8.23 -7.77 -2.56
C VAL A 36 -6.85 -7.39 -3.08
N THR A 37 -6.76 -6.45 -4.03
CA THR A 37 -5.49 -5.96 -4.57
C THR A 37 -4.63 -5.32 -3.48
N SER A 38 -5.22 -4.47 -2.63
CA SER A 38 -4.50 -3.84 -1.53
C SER A 38 -3.90 -4.85 -0.56
N VAL A 39 -4.67 -5.88 -0.16
CA VAL A 39 -4.19 -6.93 0.74
C VAL A 39 -3.12 -7.79 0.06
N ALA A 40 -3.26 -8.10 -1.23
CA ALA A 40 -2.25 -8.85 -1.98
C ALA A 40 -0.89 -8.11 -1.98
N PHE A 41 -0.88 -6.82 -2.26
CA PHE A 41 0.33 -6.00 -2.21
C PHE A 41 0.93 -5.93 -0.79
N LEU A 42 0.08 -5.77 0.24
CA LEU A 42 0.52 -5.78 1.65
C LEU A 42 1.18 -7.12 2.02
N LEU A 43 0.59 -8.23 1.64
CA LEU A 43 1.15 -9.56 1.93
C LEU A 43 2.46 -9.78 1.16
N LEU A 44 2.54 -9.34 -0.10
CA LEU A 44 3.76 -9.42 -0.90
C LEU A 44 4.88 -8.50 -0.38
N SER A 45 4.54 -7.42 0.30
CA SER A 45 5.54 -6.54 0.91
C SER A 45 6.30 -7.20 2.07
N ILE A 46 5.69 -8.16 2.77
CA ILE A 46 6.36 -8.88 3.88
C ILE A 46 7.61 -9.61 3.40
N PRO A 47 7.55 -10.54 2.42
CA PRO A 47 8.75 -11.20 1.92
C PRO A 47 9.74 -10.21 1.29
N ALA A 48 9.27 -9.15 0.63
CA ALA A 48 10.16 -8.12 0.08
C ALA A 48 10.97 -7.41 1.18
N LEU A 49 10.33 -7.06 2.31
CA LEU A 49 11.01 -6.47 3.46
C LEU A 49 12.00 -7.46 4.13
N VAL A 50 11.65 -8.74 4.21
CA VAL A 50 12.56 -9.77 4.73
C VAL A 50 13.77 -9.94 3.81
N LEU A 51 13.56 -9.97 2.50
CA LEU A 51 14.65 -10.01 1.50
C LEU A 51 15.52 -8.75 1.60
N TYR A 52 14.90 -7.58 1.71
CA TYR A 52 15.65 -6.34 1.89
C TYR A 52 16.50 -6.37 3.17
N ARG A 53 15.95 -6.88 4.28
CA ARG A 53 16.68 -6.98 5.54
C ARG A 53 17.86 -7.93 5.46
N THR A 54 17.71 -9.06 4.75
CA THR A 54 18.75 -10.10 4.66
C THR A 54 19.82 -9.75 3.62
N TYR A 55 19.43 -9.21 2.48
CA TYR A 55 20.33 -9.02 1.33
C TYR A 55 20.67 -7.56 1.03
N GLY A 56 19.90 -6.60 1.52
CA GLY A 56 20.11 -5.18 1.23
C GLY A 56 21.44 -4.60 1.74
N SER A 57 22.04 -5.22 2.76
CA SER A 57 23.33 -4.77 3.30
C SER A 57 24.56 -5.34 2.57
N ILE A 58 24.38 -6.30 1.64
CA ILE A 58 25.51 -7.01 0.99
C ILE A 58 26.19 -6.11 -0.04
N SER A 59 25.43 -5.44 -0.89
CA SER A 59 25.97 -4.59 -1.96
C SER A 59 24.97 -3.50 -2.33
N MET A 60 25.49 -2.34 -2.81
CA MET A 60 24.64 -1.29 -3.37
C MET A 60 23.84 -1.75 -4.57
N ILE A 61 24.40 -2.63 -5.41
CA ILE A 61 23.72 -3.20 -6.58
C ILE A 61 22.50 -4.02 -6.15
N THR A 62 22.57 -4.72 -5.02
CA THR A 62 21.46 -5.50 -4.47
C THR A 62 20.48 -4.62 -3.69
N ASN A 63 20.98 -3.57 -3.05
CA ASN A 63 20.17 -2.65 -2.25
C ASN A 63 19.17 -1.88 -3.10
N ILE A 64 19.60 -1.35 -4.24
CA ILE A 64 18.77 -0.52 -5.14
C ILE A 64 17.50 -1.23 -5.59
N PRO A 65 17.56 -2.43 -6.23
CA PRO A 65 16.36 -3.12 -6.69
C PRO A 65 15.45 -3.58 -5.54
N LEU A 66 16.02 -3.97 -4.41
CA LEU A 66 15.23 -4.36 -3.24
C LEU A 66 14.52 -3.17 -2.60
N MET A 67 15.15 -2.00 -2.58
CA MET A 67 14.55 -0.76 -2.12
C MET A 67 13.41 -0.32 -3.04
N PHE A 68 13.63 -0.37 -4.35
CA PHE A 68 12.60 -0.12 -5.36
C PHE A 68 11.41 -1.07 -5.20
N LEU A 69 11.65 -2.37 -5.08
CA LEU A 69 10.62 -3.40 -4.91
C LEU A 69 9.83 -3.18 -3.61
N SER A 70 10.52 -2.85 -2.52
CA SER A 70 9.87 -2.54 -1.25
C SER A 70 8.97 -1.30 -1.38
N GLY A 71 9.44 -0.24 -2.03
CA GLY A 71 8.65 0.95 -2.32
C GLY A 71 7.41 0.64 -3.16
N LEU A 72 7.58 -0.15 -4.22
CA LEU A 72 6.50 -0.57 -5.10
C LEU A 72 5.39 -1.31 -4.35
N LEU A 73 5.73 -2.24 -3.49
CA LEU A 73 4.75 -3.07 -2.78
C LEU A 73 4.11 -2.37 -1.57
N VAL A 74 4.85 -1.50 -0.88
CA VAL A 74 4.34 -0.80 0.31
C VAL A 74 3.43 0.37 -0.08
N ASN A 75 3.78 1.14 -1.11
CA ASN A 75 3.02 2.33 -1.49
C ASN A 75 1.81 2.03 -2.39
N GLY A 76 1.77 0.88 -3.07
CA GLY A 76 0.62 0.46 -3.89
C GLY A 76 -0.71 0.50 -3.12
N PRO A 77 -0.84 -0.18 -1.98
CA PRO A 77 -2.05 -0.15 -1.15
C PRO A 77 -2.44 1.25 -0.67
N TYR A 78 -1.47 2.07 -0.29
CA TYR A 78 -1.71 3.44 0.14
C TYR A 78 -2.38 4.26 -0.97
N SER A 79 -1.86 4.18 -2.17
CA SER A 79 -2.42 4.86 -3.33
C SER A 79 -3.85 4.40 -3.65
N LEU A 80 -4.12 3.09 -3.57
CA LEU A 80 -5.47 2.54 -3.76
C LEU A 80 -6.46 3.03 -2.70
N ILE A 81 -6.07 3.03 -1.44
CA ILE A 81 -6.96 3.44 -0.34
C ILE A 81 -7.28 4.93 -0.43
N THR A 82 -6.28 5.77 -0.66
CA THR A 82 -6.49 7.22 -0.66
C THR A 82 -7.24 7.72 -1.90
N THR A 83 -6.96 7.19 -3.07
CA THR A 83 -7.55 7.67 -4.33
C THR A 83 -8.80 6.90 -4.72
N ALA A 84 -8.72 5.58 -4.75
CA ALA A 84 -9.80 4.75 -5.26
C ALA A 84 -10.98 4.65 -4.29
N VAL A 85 -10.72 4.46 -3.00
CA VAL A 85 -11.78 4.42 -1.98
C VAL A 85 -12.48 5.78 -1.87
N ALA A 86 -11.71 6.89 -1.93
CA ALA A 86 -12.29 8.22 -1.95
C ALA A 86 -13.19 8.46 -3.18
N ALA A 87 -12.76 7.97 -4.36
CA ALA A 87 -13.56 8.05 -5.58
C ALA A 87 -14.86 7.22 -5.47
N ASP A 88 -14.79 6.00 -4.94
CA ASP A 88 -15.98 5.14 -4.74
C ASP A 88 -16.99 5.75 -3.77
N LEU A 89 -16.51 6.30 -2.67
CA LEU A 89 -17.37 7.01 -1.73
C LEU A 89 -18.08 8.19 -2.40
N GLY A 90 -17.40 8.87 -3.35
CA GLY A 90 -17.99 9.97 -4.13
C GLY A 90 -19.14 9.54 -5.05
N THR A 91 -19.25 8.26 -5.40
CA THR A 91 -20.34 7.72 -6.23
C THR A 91 -21.57 7.29 -5.44
N GLN A 92 -21.46 7.15 -4.11
CA GLN A 92 -22.57 6.76 -3.26
C GLN A 92 -23.67 7.84 -3.23
N ASP A 93 -24.92 7.42 -3.27
CA ASP A 93 -26.09 8.31 -3.38
C ASP A 93 -26.16 9.39 -2.27
N LEU A 94 -25.67 9.08 -1.08
CA LEU A 94 -25.61 10.02 0.05
C LEU A 94 -24.59 11.17 -0.15
N ILE A 95 -23.59 10.98 -0.99
CA ILE A 95 -22.48 11.93 -1.19
C ILE A 95 -22.48 12.46 -2.63
N LYS A 96 -23.17 11.76 -3.54
CA LYS A 96 -23.24 12.10 -4.97
C LYS A 96 -23.76 13.53 -5.16
N GLY A 97 -22.97 14.35 -5.85
CA GLY A 97 -23.27 15.75 -6.08
C GLY A 97 -22.92 16.69 -4.94
N ASN A 98 -22.42 16.19 -3.81
CA ASN A 98 -21.95 17.02 -2.70
C ASN A 98 -20.42 17.01 -2.59
N SER A 99 -19.77 17.91 -3.32
CA SER A 99 -18.31 18.04 -3.33
C SER A 99 -17.71 18.33 -1.95
N ARG A 100 -18.46 19.00 -1.06
CA ARG A 100 -18.01 19.29 0.31
C ARG A 100 -17.95 18.03 1.16
N ALA A 101 -18.95 17.15 1.05
CA ALA A 101 -18.98 15.88 1.77
C ALA A 101 -17.82 14.97 1.31
N LEU A 102 -17.60 14.88 0.00
CA LEU A 102 -16.48 14.12 -0.56
C LEU A 102 -15.13 14.64 -0.06
N ALA A 103 -14.92 15.96 -0.11
CA ALA A 103 -13.69 16.59 0.39
C ALA A 103 -13.47 16.30 1.88
N THR A 104 -14.52 16.33 2.69
CA THR A 104 -14.43 16.04 4.13
C THR A 104 -14.02 14.59 4.38
N VAL A 105 -14.61 13.62 3.67
CA VAL A 105 -14.28 12.20 3.81
C VAL A 105 -12.83 11.96 3.39
N THR A 106 -12.41 12.50 2.25
CA THR A 106 -11.02 12.40 1.77
C THR A 106 -10.04 12.99 2.78
N ALA A 107 -10.38 14.17 3.35
CA ALA A 107 -9.54 14.81 4.38
C ALA A 107 -9.43 13.98 5.66
N ILE A 108 -10.48 13.26 6.07
CA ILE A 108 -10.43 12.36 7.23
C ILE A 108 -9.50 11.17 6.96
N ILE A 109 -9.60 10.56 5.77
CA ILE A 109 -8.75 9.44 5.36
C ILE A 109 -7.28 9.89 5.34
N ASP A 110 -6.99 11.01 4.69
CA ASP A 110 -5.63 11.56 4.57
C ASP A 110 -5.08 12.04 5.93
N GLY A 111 -5.92 12.70 6.74
CA GLY A 111 -5.55 13.15 8.06
C GLY A 111 -5.19 12.01 9.02
N THR A 112 -5.96 10.93 9.02
CA THR A 112 -5.64 9.73 9.81
C THR A 112 -4.36 9.05 9.34
N GLY A 113 -4.13 8.98 8.01
CA GLY A 113 -2.89 8.51 7.43
C GLY A 113 -1.68 9.36 7.84
N SER A 114 -1.85 10.69 7.90
CA SER A 114 -0.80 11.63 8.31
C SER A 114 -0.38 11.44 9.78
N VAL A 115 -1.30 11.08 10.66
CA VAL A 115 -0.95 10.70 12.05
C VAL A 115 -0.03 9.47 12.06
N GLY A 116 -0.35 8.45 11.27
CA GLY A 116 0.51 7.27 11.11
C GLY A 116 1.89 7.61 10.54
N ALA A 117 1.92 8.49 9.53
CA ALA A 117 3.16 8.96 8.91
C ALA A 117 4.04 9.77 9.88
N ALA A 118 3.47 10.47 10.85
CA ALA A 118 4.21 11.16 11.89
C ALA A 118 4.73 10.20 12.98
N LEU A 119 3.88 9.28 13.43
CA LEU A 119 4.24 8.32 14.49
C LEU A 119 5.19 7.23 14.03
N GLY A 120 5.10 6.79 12.77
CA GLY A 120 5.91 5.73 12.19
C GLY A 120 7.42 5.98 12.33
N PRO A 121 7.95 7.08 11.80
CA PRO A 121 9.38 7.42 11.93
C PRO A 121 9.84 7.62 13.37
N LEU A 122 8.99 8.19 14.24
CA LEU A 122 9.30 8.35 15.67
C LEU A 122 9.48 6.99 16.34
N LEU A 123 8.55 6.07 16.13
CA LEU A 123 8.64 4.71 16.66
C LEU A 123 9.83 3.96 16.07
N ALA A 124 10.05 4.06 14.75
CA ALA A 124 11.19 3.45 14.09
C ALA A 124 12.52 3.98 14.65
N GLY A 125 12.63 5.29 14.86
CA GLY A 125 13.79 5.92 15.47
C GLY A 125 14.05 5.42 16.90
N TYR A 126 13.02 5.35 17.73
CA TYR A 126 13.14 4.82 19.09
C TYR A 126 13.51 3.33 19.12
N ILE A 127 12.87 2.51 18.29
CA ILE A 127 13.11 1.06 18.24
C ILE A 127 14.45 0.74 17.59
N SER A 128 14.95 1.57 16.68
CA SER A 128 16.26 1.37 16.02
C SER A 128 17.43 1.33 17.01
N THR A 129 17.31 1.95 18.19
CA THR A 129 18.28 1.87 19.27
C THR A 129 18.45 0.44 19.81
N ARG A 130 17.43 -0.41 19.67
CA ARG A 130 17.44 -1.84 20.03
C ARG A 130 17.91 -2.76 18.89
N GLY A 131 18.21 -2.18 17.73
CA GLY A 131 18.69 -2.89 16.55
C GLY A 131 17.67 -2.89 15.39
N TRP A 132 18.21 -2.93 14.20
CA TRP A 132 17.43 -2.89 12.96
C TRP A 132 16.44 -4.05 12.80
N ASN A 133 16.74 -5.22 13.35
CA ASN A 133 15.80 -6.35 13.33
C ASN A 133 14.46 -6.01 13.99
N SER A 134 14.50 -5.26 15.08
CA SER A 134 13.30 -4.82 15.79
C SER A 134 12.47 -3.84 14.98
N VAL A 135 13.10 -3.00 14.17
CA VAL A 135 12.41 -2.07 13.26
C VAL A 135 11.67 -2.86 12.17
N PHE A 136 12.35 -3.82 11.51
CA PHE A 136 11.70 -4.65 10.49
C PHE A 136 10.58 -5.51 11.07
N PHE A 137 10.75 -6.03 12.27
CA PHE A 137 9.69 -6.74 12.97
C PHE A 137 8.48 -5.83 13.23
N MET A 138 8.69 -4.60 13.69
CA MET A 138 7.64 -3.61 13.86
C MET A 138 6.90 -3.33 12.55
N LEU A 139 7.62 -3.17 11.44
CA LEU A 139 7.01 -2.94 10.12
C LEU A 139 6.14 -4.12 9.70
N ILE A 140 6.63 -5.35 9.84
CA ILE A 140 5.86 -6.56 9.49
C ILE A 140 4.60 -6.66 10.36
N VAL A 141 4.71 -6.42 11.66
CA VAL A 141 3.54 -6.43 12.58
C VAL A 141 2.53 -5.36 12.16
N SER A 142 2.99 -4.17 11.80
CA SER A 142 2.11 -3.09 11.32
C SER A 142 1.38 -3.47 10.03
N ILE A 143 2.06 -4.14 9.09
CA ILE A 143 1.45 -4.64 7.84
C ILE A 143 0.40 -5.70 8.13
N LEU A 144 0.68 -6.66 9.03
CA LEU A 144 -0.28 -7.69 9.43
C LEU A 144 -1.50 -7.08 10.11
N PHE A 145 -1.29 -6.07 10.97
CA PHE A 145 -2.37 -5.36 11.63
C PHE A 145 -3.25 -4.59 10.64
N ALA A 146 -2.65 -3.89 9.69
CA ALA A 146 -3.36 -3.23 8.60
C ALA A 146 -4.16 -4.23 7.74
N GLY A 147 -3.56 -5.39 7.42
CA GLY A 147 -4.22 -6.48 6.71
C GLY A 147 -5.44 -7.02 7.46
N MET A 148 -5.36 -7.16 8.78
CA MET A 148 -6.49 -7.60 9.60
C MET A 148 -7.72 -6.69 9.48
N PHE A 149 -7.53 -5.37 9.46
CA PHE A 149 -8.64 -4.43 9.28
C PHE A 149 -9.28 -4.56 7.89
N LEU A 150 -8.46 -4.82 6.87
CA LEU A 150 -8.93 -4.99 5.50
C LEU A 150 -9.65 -6.34 5.26
N ILE A 151 -9.46 -7.36 6.10
CA ILE A 151 -10.09 -8.69 5.93
C ILE A 151 -11.62 -8.60 5.82
N ARG A 152 -12.26 -7.73 6.59
CA ARG A 152 -13.72 -7.57 6.54
C ARG A 152 -14.18 -7.04 5.18
N ILE A 153 -13.47 -6.05 4.66
CA ILE A 153 -13.76 -5.42 3.37
C ILE A 153 -13.50 -6.42 2.24
N VAL A 154 -12.38 -7.13 2.30
CA VAL A 154 -12.04 -8.20 1.32
C VAL A 154 -13.10 -9.28 1.28
N LYS A 155 -13.58 -9.75 2.44
CA LYS A 155 -14.65 -10.75 2.50
C LYS A 155 -15.96 -10.24 1.90
N ALA A 156 -16.30 -8.97 2.11
CA ALA A 156 -17.49 -8.35 1.52
C ALA A 156 -17.34 -8.27 -0.01
N GLU A 157 -16.22 -7.77 -0.51
CA GLU A 157 -15.93 -7.63 -1.93
C GLU A 157 -15.91 -8.99 -2.66
N ILE A 158 -15.29 -10.03 -2.07
CA ILE A 158 -15.31 -11.40 -2.63
C ILE A 158 -16.73 -11.96 -2.66
N ARG A 159 -17.51 -11.76 -1.59
CA ARG A 159 -18.91 -12.26 -1.53
C ARG A 159 -19.78 -11.60 -2.59
N GLU A 160 -19.64 -10.30 -2.78
CA GLU A 160 -20.35 -9.54 -3.79
C GLU A 160 -20.05 -10.09 -5.21
N LYS A 161 -18.76 -10.26 -5.52
CA LYS A 161 -18.33 -10.82 -6.80
C LYS A 161 -18.78 -12.26 -7.05
N LEU A 162 -18.79 -13.09 -6.01
CA LEU A 162 -19.31 -14.46 -6.11
C LEU A 162 -20.82 -14.48 -6.38
N ASN A 163 -21.57 -13.57 -5.76
CA ASN A 163 -23.02 -13.47 -5.94
C ASN A 163 -23.39 -12.92 -7.32
N GLU A 164 -22.59 -12.02 -7.87
CA GLU A 164 -22.80 -11.46 -9.20
C GLU A 164 -22.35 -12.39 -10.34
N GLY A 165 -21.68 -13.52 -10.03
CA GLY A 165 -21.15 -14.46 -11.04
C GLY A 165 -20.03 -13.86 -11.91
N LYS A 166 -19.51 -12.70 -11.55
CA LYS A 166 -18.61 -11.90 -12.37
C LYS A 166 -17.13 -12.14 -12.06
N TRP A 167 -16.69 -13.35 -11.77
CA TRP A 167 -15.29 -13.71 -11.91
C TRP A 167 -14.95 -13.93 -13.40
N HIS A 168 -15.23 -12.94 -14.25
CA HIS A 168 -14.92 -13.04 -15.66
C HIS A 168 -13.65 -12.26 -16.00
N TRP A 169 -12.59 -12.99 -16.20
CA TRP A 169 -11.38 -12.63 -16.95
C TRP A 169 -11.67 -12.26 -18.43
N ASN A 170 -12.92 -12.16 -18.83
CA ASN A 170 -13.36 -12.12 -20.23
C ASN A 170 -13.64 -10.74 -20.82
N SER A 171 -13.22 -9.63 -20.21
CA SER A 171 -13.42 -8.32 -20.83
C SER A 171 -12.32 -7.89 -21.83
N ILE A 172 -11.32 -8.73 -22.09
CA ILE A 172 -10.22 -8.39 -23.01
C ILE A 172 -10.48 -8.86 -24.46
N THR A 173 -11.58 -9.60 -24.74
CA THR A 173 -11.83 -10.21 -26.06
C THR A 173 -13.01 -9.65 -26.84
N THR A 174 -13.62 -8.55 -26.41
CA THR A 174 -14.71 -7.90 -27.18
C THR A 174 -14.54 -6.39 -27.22
N GLN A 175 -13.55 -5.94 -27.95
CA GLN A 175 -13.55 -4.67 -28.71
C GLN A 175 -12.80 -4.88 -30.01
#